data_1d22c5963ade0f5cacf09ff957974911
#
_entry.id   1d22c5963ade0f5cacf09ff957974911
#
_cell.length_a   1.000
_cell.length_b   1.000
_cell.length_c   1.000
_cell.angle_alpha   90.00
_cell.angle_beta   90.00
_cell.angle_gamma   90.00
#
_symmetry.space_group_name_H-M   'P 1'
#
loop_
_entity.id
_entity.type
_entity.pdbx_description
1 polymer ?
#
loop_
_entity_poly.entity_id
_entity_poly.type
_entity_poly.pdbx_seq_one_letter_code
_entity_poly.pdbx_strand_id
1 'polypeptide(L)'
;MQRICVDMDEVMADTLAEHLRRYNQAFDEDVTTDDLAGKGLWEIAPLDRQAQLRAFLDAEDFFEVLDVIPDSQQVLESLSTRFEIFIATQAMVVPNSLGPKYRWLQRHFSFIPPTHYVFCGTKSILRADYLIDDQPRNLTRFEGQGLLYSAPHNLEVTGFVRVNDWLEVADYFARVVSESKAAI
;
A
#
# COMPACT_ATOMS: atom_id res chain seq x y z
N MET A 1 14.59 18.50 -1.56
CA MET A 1 13.88 17.52 -2.44
C MET A 1 12.52 17.28 -1.82
N GLN A 2 11.45 17.23 -2.61
CA GLN A 2 10.12 16.90 -2.10
C GLN A 2 10.08 15.41 -1.71
N ARG A 3 9.22 15.10 -0.73
CA ARG A 3 9.09 13.75 -0.16
C ARG A 3 7.79 13.09 -0.58
N ILE A 4 7.91 11.83 -0.99
CA ILE A 4 6.77 10.97 -1.24
C ILE A 4 6.80 9.85 -0.20
N CYS A 5 5.73 9.76 0.63
CA CYS A 5 5.45 8.58 1.43
C CYS A 5 4.56 7.62 0.63
N VAL A 6 4.86 6.33 0.69
CA VAL A 6 4.12 5.28 -0.02
C VAL A 6 3.70 4.22 0.98
N ASP A 7 2.43 3.81 0.97
CA ASP A 7 2.01 2.63 1.72
C ASP A 7 2.57 1.35 1.09
N MET A 8 2.67 0.31 1.88
CA MET A 8 3.14 -0.99 1.41
C MET A 8 1.98 -1.88 0.96
N ASP A 9 1.03 -2.15 1.86
CA ASP A 9 -0.07 -3.09 1.63
C ASP A 9 -1.04 -2.51 0.60
N GLU A 10 -1.50 -3.28 -0.39
CA GLU A 10 -2.39 -2.89 -1.49
C GLU A 10 -1.87 -1.75 -2.40
N VAL A 11 -0.66 -1.25 -2.15
CA VAL A 11 -0.04 -0.19 -2.98
C VAL A 11 1.24 -0.70 -3.64
N MET A 12 2.10 -1.40 -2.91
CA MET A 12 3.34 -1.99 -3.40
C MET A 12 3.31 -3.52 -3.39
N ALA A 13 2.62 -4.09 -2.39
CA ALA A 13 2.50 -5.52 -2.14
C ALA A 13 1.03 -5.95 -2.21
N ASP A 14 0.73 -7.01 -2.96
CA ASP A 14 -0.61 -7.56 -3.11
C ASP A 14 -0.98 -8.44 -1.91
N THR A 15 -1.34 -7.77 -0.82
CA THR A 15 -1.71 -8.42 0.44
C THR A 15 -3.06 -9.13 0.34
N LEU A 16 -3.98 -8.58 -0.45
CA LEU A 16 -5.31 -9.14 -0.62
C LEU A 16 -5.27 -10.46 -1.38
N ALA A 17 -4.48 -10.56 -2.45
CA ALA A 17 -4.34 -11.80 -3.20
C ALA A 17 -3.85 -12.95 -2.31
N GLU A 18 -2.82 -12.73 -1.49
CA GLU A 18 -2.33 -13.74 -0.56
C GLU A 18 -3.37 -14.07 0.52
N HIS A 19 -4.12 -13.06 1.00
CA HIS A 19 -5.16 -13.28 2.00
C HIS A 19 -6.32 -14.12 1.43
N LEU A 20 -6.76 -13.83 0.20
CA LEU A 20 -7.76 -14.61 -0.51
C LEU A 20 -7.27 -16.04 -0.79
N ARG A 21 -6.03 -16.20 -1.23
CA ARG A 21 -5.43 -17.51 -1.47
C ARG A 21 -5.48 -18.39 -0.21
N ARG A 22 -5.07 -17.84 0.95
CA ARG A 22 -5.11 -18.58 2.24
C ARG A 22 -6.53 -18.85 2.69
N TYR A 23 -7.42 -17.89 2.51
CA TYR A 23 -8.83 -18.04 2.84
C TYR A 23 -9.46 -19.18 2.02
N ASN A 24 -9.31 -19.13 0.70
CA ASN A 24 -9.86 -20.15 -0.19
C ASN A 24 -9.31 -21.54 0.11
N GLN A 25 -8.01 -21.65 0.37
CA GLN A 25 -7.40 -22.91 0.75
C GLN A 25 -7.91 -23.45 2.10
N ALA A 26 -8.15 -22.58 3.07
CA ALA A 26 -8.57 -23.01 4.41
C ALA A 26 -10.05 -23.40 4.48
N PHE A 27 -10.89 -22.83 3.64
CA PHE A 27 -12.34 -23.00 3.68
C PHE A 27 -12.93 -23.72 2.46
N ASP A 28 -12.07 -24.17 1.54
CA ASP A 28 -12.47 -24.84 0.29
C ASP A 28 -13.45 -23.99 -0.52
N GLU A 29 -13.10 -22.70 -0.71
CA GLU A 29 -13.87 -21.72 -1.44
C GLU A 29 -13.05 -21.14 -2.59
N ASP A 30 -13.70 -20.40 -3.50
CA ASP A 30 -13.10 -19.75 -4.67
C ASP A 30 -13.48 -18.25 -4.71
N VAL A 31 -13.36 -17.56 -3.56
CA VAL A 31 -13.66 -16.12 -3.47
C VAL A 31 -12.62 -15.33 -4.26
N THR A 32 -13.08 -14.43 -5.11
CA THR A 32 -12.27 -13.54 -5.95
C THR A 32 -12.40 -12.09 -5.50
N THR A 33 -11.59 -11.20 -6.06
CA THR A 33 -11.71 -9.75 -5.81
C THR A 33 -13.07 -9.19 -6.28
N ASP A 34 -13.66 -9.77 -7.33
CA ASP A 34 -14.98 -9.33 -7.82
C ASP A 34 -16.10 -9.65 -6.83
N ASP A 35 -15.97 -10.75 -6.08
CA ASP A 35 -16.93 -11.14 -5.05
C ASP A 35 -16.92 -10.19 -3.83
N LEU A 36 -15.88 -9.41 -3.66
CA LEU A 36 -15.79 -8.41 -2.59
C LEU A 36 -16.76 -7.24 -2.79
N ALA A 37 -17.14 -6.95 -4.02
CA ALA A 37 -18.13 -5.91 -4.36
C ALA A 37 -17.86 -4.55 -3.68
N GLY A 38 -16.60 -4.11 -3.67
CA GLY A 38 -16.19 -2.84 -3.06
C GLY A 38 -15.92 -2.90 -1.55
N LYS A 39 -15.92 -4.09 -0.95
CA LYS A 39 -15.66 -4.32 0.48
C LYS A 39 -14.30 -4.98 0.70
N GLY A 40 -13.84 -4.97 1.93
CA GLY A 40 -12.69 -5.79 2.33
C GLY A 40 -13.10 -7.23 2.65
N LEU A 41 -12.15 -8.17 2.56
CA LEU A 41 -12.38 -9.58 2.91
C LEU A 41 -12.94 -9.74 4.35
N TRP A 42 -12.51 -8.89 5.27
CA TRP A 42 -13.01 -8.85 6.64
C TRP A 42 -14.50 -8.54 6.76
N GLU A 43 -15.05 -7.78 5.81
CA GLU A 43 -16.45 -7.34 5.85
C GLU A 43 -17.40 -8.41 5.29
N ILE A 44 -16.88 -9.24 4.37
CA ILE A 44 -17.69 -10.30 3.74
C ILE A 44 -17.52 -11.66 4.44
N ALA A 45 -16.39 -11.90 5.07
CA ALA A 45 -16.13 -13.18 5.73
C ALA A 45 -17.06 -13.38 6.94
N PRO A 46 -17.61 -14.60 7.11
CA PRO A 46 -18.39 -14.97 8.28
C PRO A 46 -17.63 -14.71 9.60
N LEU A 47 -18.38 -14.33 10.65
CA LEU A 47 -17.78 -13.94 11.93
C LEU A 47 -16.92 -15.04 12.57
N ASP A 48 -17.30 -16.30 12.41
CA ASP A 48 -16.57 -17.46 12.92
C ASP A 48 -15.23 -17.70 12.22
N ARG A 49 -15.00 -17.08 11.04
CA ARG A 49 -13.76 -17.18 10.28
C ARG A 49 -12.78 -16.02 10.54
N GLN A 50 -13.23 -14.95 11.17
CA GLN A 50 -12.39 -13.75 11.37
C GLN A 50 -11.14 -14.03 12.23
N ALA A 51 -11.23 -14.92 13.20
CA ALA A 51 -10.06 -15.35 13.97
C ALA A 51 -9.00 -16.01 13.08
N GLN A 52 -9.42 -16.80 12.09
CA GLN A 52 -8.51 -17.44 11.14
C GLN A 52 -7.90 -16.43 10.16
N LEU A 53 -8.68 -15.43 9.69
CA LEU A 53 -8.14 -14.33 8.88
C LEU A 53 -7.03 -13.59 9.65
N ARG A 54 -7.24 -13.33 10.93
CA ARG A 54 -6.21 -12.73 11.78
C ARG A 54 -4.99 -13.61 11.90
N ALA A 55 -5.17 -14.92 12.12
CA ALA A 55 -4.08 -15.87 12.23
C ALA A 55 -3.22 -15.94 10.96
N PHE A 56 -3.80 -15.74 9.78
CA PHE A 56 -3.01 -15.65 8.54
C PHE A 56 -2.06 -14.46 8.56
N LEU A 57 -2.54 -13.27 8.97
CA LEU A 57 -1.69 -12.07 9.06
C LEU A 57 -0.59 -12.20 10.12
N ASP A 58 -0.85 -12.95 11.18
CA ASP A 58 0.13 -13.19 12.25
C ASP A 58 1.14 -14.29 11.90
N ALA A 59 0.94 -15.02 10.79
CA ALA A 59 1.87 -16.05 10.33
C ALA A 59 3.17 -15.39 9.80
N GLU A 60 4.32 -15.98 10.18
CA GLU A 60 5.66 -15.43 9.89
C GLU A 60 5.93 -15.28 8.39
N ASP A 61 5.38 -16.17 7.57
CA ASP A 61 5.59 -16.20 6.13
C ASP A 61 4.62 -15.30 5.33
N PHE A 62 3.53 -14.84 5.94
CA PHE A 62 2.46 -14.12 5.21
C PHE A 62 3.00 -12.92 4.42
N PHE A 63 3.72 -12.03 5.09
CA PHE A 63 4.25 -10.82 4.44
C PHE A 63 5.56 -11.05 3.67
N GLU A 64 6.14 -12.23 3.72
CA GLU A 64 7.35 -12.54 2.95
C GLU A 64 7.08 -13.02 1.54
N VAL A 65 5.91 -13.61 1.31
CA VAL A 65 5.55 -14.27 0.05
C VAL A 65 4.68 -13.40 -0.85
N LEU A 66 4.38 -12.16 -0.43
CA LEU A 66 3.51 -11.27 -1.19
C LEU A 66 4.08 -10.97 -2.58
N ASP A 67 3.21 -10.99 -3.57
CA ASP A 67 3.55 -10.53 -4.91
C ASP A 67 3.72 -9.01 -4.92
N VAL A 68 4.59 -8.54 -5.80
CA VAL A 68 4.80 -7.10 -6.03
C VAL A 68 3.72 -6.59 -6.97
N ILE A 69 3.06 -5.50 -6.61
CA ILE A 69 2.10 -4.85 -7.51
C ILE A 69 2.82 -4.38 -8.78
N PRO A 70 2.30 -4.71 -9.97
CA PRO A 70 2.93 -4.39 -11.26
C PRO A 70 3.38 -2.94 -11.37
N ASP A 71 4.51 -2.72 -12.03
CA ASP A 71 5.12 -1.41 -12.30
C ASP A 71 5.61 -0.62 -11.08
N SER A 72 5.27 -1.02 -9.84
CA SER A 72 5.63 -0.29 -8.63
C SER A 72 7.14 -0.09 -8.48
N GLN A 73 7.93 -1.12 -8.74
CA GLN A 73 9.39 -1.06 -8.65
C GLN A 73 9.97 -0.06 -9.65
N GLN A 74 9.61 -0.18 -10.93
CA GLN A 74 10.13 0.67 -12.01
C GLN A 74 9.75 2.13 -11.80
N VAL A 75 8.50 2.41 -11.42
CA VAL A 75 8.02 3.78 -11.21
C VAL A 75 8.69 4.40 -9.99
N LEU A 76 8.76 3.68 -8.86
CA LEU A 76 9.41 4.19 -7.64
C LEU A 76 10.91 4.41 -7.84
N GLU A 77 11.61 3.54 -8.56
CA GLU A 77 13.02 3.74 -8.89
C GLU A 77 13.21 5.00 -9.74
N SER A 78 12.37 5.21 -10.74
CA SER A 78 12.39 6.43 -11.55
C SER A 78 12.11 7.69 -10.71
N LEU A 79 11.10 7.65 -9.83
CA LEU A 79 10.74 8.77 -8.96
C LEU A 79 11.84 9.08 -7.94
N SER A 80 12.57 8.08 -7.46
CA SER A 80 13.65 8.26 -6.49
C SER A 80 14.80 9.14 -6.99
N THR A 81 14.91 9.33 -8.30
CA THR A 81 15.89 10.24 -8.91
C THR A 81 15.57 11.73 -8.69
N ARG A 82 14.32 12.04 -8.31
CA ARG A 82 13.81 13.43 -8.19
C ARG A 82 13.11 13.71 -6.85
N PHE A 83 12.63 12.68 -6.20
CA PHE A 83 11.91 12.74 -4.93
C PHE A 83 12.63 11.90 -3.88
N GLU A 84 12.49 12.28 -2.64
CA GLU A 84 12.92 11.47 -1.51
C GLU A 84 11.78 10.50 -1.16
N ILE A 85 11.98 9.19 -1.41
CA ILE A 85 10.93 8.17 -1.24
C ILE A 85 11.04 7.58 0.16
N PHE A 86 9.90 7.53 0.87
CA PHE A 86 9.72 6.84 2.15
C PHE A 86 8.62 5.79 2.03
N ILE A 87 8.82 4.64 2.64
CA ILE A 87 7.76 3.63 2.78
C ILE A 87 7.18 3.75 4.17
N ALA A 88 5.86 3.96 4.27
CA ALA A 88 5.17 4.15 5.54
C ALA A 88 4.06 3.11 5.69
N THR A 89 4.31 2.05 6.44
CA THR A 89 3.34 0.97 6.69
C THR A 89 2.89 0.92 8.15
N GLN A 90 1.59 0.62 8.37
CA GLN A 90 1.02 0.46 9.72
C GLN A 90 1.34 -0.91 10.33
N ALA A 91 2.59 -1.35 10.24
CA ALA A 91 3.04 -2.67 10.70
C ALA A 91 2.80 -2.93 12.19
N MET A 92 2.67 -1.88 13.02
CA MET A 92 2.34 -2.03 14.45
C MET A 92 0.93 -2.57 14.72
N VAL A 93 0.03 -2.54 13.73
CA VAL A 93 -1.29 -3.18 13.83
C VAL A 93 -1.16 -4.71 13.83
N VAL A 94 -0.13 -5.23 13.15
CA VAL A 94 0.26 -6.64 13.13
C VAL A 94 1.75 -6.75 13.49
N PRO A 95 2.14 -6.74 14.77
CA PRO A 95 3.54 -6.64 15.16
C PRO A 95 4.44 -7.74 14.61
N ASN A 96 3.90 -8.95 14.39
CA ASN A 96 4.62 -10.06 13.78
C ASN A 96 5.01 -9.78 12.30
N SER A 97 4.38 -8.78 11.66
CA SER A 97 4.69 -8.39 10.28
C SER A 97 5.99 -7.56 10.13
N LEU A 98 6.52 -6.99 11.22
CA LEU A 98 7.67 -6.08 11.18
C LEU A 98 8.89 -6.68 10.46
N GLY A 99 9.34 -7.84 10.91
CA GLY A 99 10.48 -8.55 10.32
C GLY A 99 10.21 -9.00 8.87
N PRO A 100 9.12 -9.70 8.61
CA PRO A 100 8.70 -10.09 7.26
C PRO A 100 8.61 -8.91 6.28
N LYS A 101 7.93 -7.84 6.62
CA LYS A 101 7.83 -6.62 5.78
C LYS A 101 9.19 -6.00 5.51
N TYR A 102 10.05 -5.92 6.53
CA TYR A 102 11.40 -5.41 6.34
C TYR A 102 12.18 -6.25 5.33
N ARG A 103 12.16 -7.60 5.45
CA ARG A 103 12.85 -8.50 4.51
C ARG A 103 12.28 -8.42 3.10
N TRP A 104 10.95 -8.30 2.98
CA TRP A 104 10.27 -8.13 1.71
C TRP A 104 10.71 -6.84 1.00
N LEU A 105 10.72 -5.71 1.71
CA LEU A 105 11.18 -4.42 1.18
C LEU A 105 12.64 -4.49 0.74
N GLN A 106 13.51 -5.12 1.53
CA GLN A 106 14.92 -5.31 1.16
C GLN A 106 15.10 -6.15 -0.11
N ARG A 107 14.25 -7.14 -0.31
CA ARG A 107 14.29 -8.03 -1.49
C ARG A 107 13.80 -7.32 -2.75
N HIS A 108 12.71 -6.60 -2.64
CA HIS A 108 12.00 -6.07 -3.81
C HIS A 108 12.27 -4.60 -4.10
N PHE A 109 12.66 -3.80 -3.11
CA PHE A 109 12.86 -2.34 -3.21
C PHE A 109 14.21 -1.93 -2.63
N SER A 110 15.26 -2.66 -2.93
CA SER A 110 16.60 -2.45 -2.39
C SER A 110 17.22 -1.09 -2.73
N PHE A 111 16.69 -0.39 -3.74
CA PHE A 111 17.10 0.98 -4.09
C PHE A 111 16.59 2.04 -3.09
N ILE A 112 15.61 1.70 -2.23
CA ILE A 112 15.14 2.56 -1.14
C ILE A 112 15.91 2.19 0.13
N PRO A 113 16.69 3.11 0.74
CA PRO A 113 17.49 2.79 1.92
C PRO A 113 16.60 2.44 3.12
N PRO A 114 17.00 1.48 3.97
CA PRO A 114 16.22 1.07 5.14
C PRO A 114 15.92 2.21 6.12
N THR A 115 16.72 3.27 6.13
CA THR A 115 16.48 4.48 6.93
C THR A 115 15.25 5.26 6.47
N HIS A 116 14.68 4.94 5.31
CA HIS A 116 13.45 5.50 4.78
C HIS A 116 12.22 4.61 5.03
N TYR A 117 12.37 3.50 5.78
CA TYR A 117 11.22 2.66 6.17
C TYR A 117 10.64 3.16 7.48
N VAL A 118 9.35 3.50 7.46
CA VAL A 118 8.59 3.98 8.61
C VAL A 118 7.55 2.93 9.00
N PHE A 119 7.87 2.13 10.02
CA PHE A 119 6.93 1.18 10.62
C PHE A 119 6.18 1.88 11.75
N CYS A 120 4.91 2.19 11.55
CA CYS A 120 4.14 3.01 12.48
C CYS A 120 2.81 2.34 12.88
N GLY A 121 2.14 2.89 13.88
CA GLY A 121 0.77 2.51 14.26
C GLY A 121 -0.28 3.43 13.65
N THR A 122 0.10 4.67 13.31
CA THR A 122 -0.74 5.64 12.61
C THR A 122 0.09 6.50 11.68
N LYS A 123 -0.45 6.84 10.51
CA LYS A 123 0.23 7.70 9.53
C LYS A 123 -0.03 9.20 9.75
N SER A 124 -0.84 9.58 10.74
CA SER A 124 -1.12 10.99 11.06
C SER A 124 0.09 11.79 11.54
N ILE A 125 1.20 11.12 11.85
CA ILE A 125 2.48 11.74 12.24
C ILE A 125 3.42 12.01 11.07
N LEU A 126 3.08 11.54 9.86
CA LEU A 126 3.93 11.69 8.69
C LEU A 126 3.98 13.14 8.24
N ARG A 127 5.18 13.60 7.92
CA ARG A 127 5.45 14.90 7.32
C ARG A 127 6.14 14.71 5.98
N ALA A 128 5.36 14.73 4.92
CA ALA A 128 5.83 14.64 3.55
C ALA A 128 4.99 15.53 2.64
N ASP A 129 5.44 15.75 1.40
CA ASP A 129 4.69 16.54 0.43
C ASP A 129 3.54 15.73 -0.18
N TYR A 130 3.77 14.41 -0.35
CA TYR A 130 2.82 13.49 -0.96
C TYR A 130 2.67 12.21 -0.12
N LEU A 131 1.46 11.64 -0.12
CA LEU A 131 1.17 10.31 0.42
C LEU A 131 0.37 9.52 -0.61
N ILE A 132 0.88 8.35 -1.03
CA ILE A 132 0.17 7.37 -1.85
C ILE A 132 -0.31 6.26 -0.91
N ASP A 133 -1.62 6.07 -0.80
CA ASP A 133 -2.22 5.16 0.18
C ASP A 133 -3.59 4.67 -0.32
N ASP A 134 -3.96 3.44 -0.04
CA ASP A 134 -5.26 2.84 -0.38
C ASP A 134 -6.34 3.15 0.65
N GLN A 135 -5.96 3.66 1.85
CA GLN A 135 -6.87 3.92 2.95
C GLN A 135 -7.27 5.40 3.03
N PRO A 136 -8.53 5.77 2.71
CA PRO A 136 -9.01 7.16 2.74
C PRO A 136 -8.79 7.85 4.08
N ARG A 137 -8.90 7.10 5.19
CA ARG A 137 -8.69 7.62 6.54
C ARG A 137 -7.28 8.16 6.78
N ASN A 138 -6.26 7.60 6.11
CA ASN A 138 -4.89 8.06 6.20
C ASN A 138 -4.73 9.37 5.43
N LEU A 139 -5.33 9.46 4.24
CA LEU A 139 -5.29 10.65 3.39
C LEU A 139 -6.04 11.84 4.00
N THR A 140 -7.19 11.60 4.64
CA THR A 140 -7.97 12.66 5.31
C THR A 140 -7.18 13.36 6.42
N ARG A 141 -6.24 12.68 7.04
CA ARG A 141 -5.44 13.21 8.17
C ARG A 141 -4.04 13.66 7.75
N PHE A 142 -3.73 13.55 6.47
CA PHE A 142 -2.44 13.94 5.94
C PHE A 142 -2.44 15.41 5.53
N GLU A 143 -1.42 16.16 5.94
CA GLU A 143 -1.34 17.61 5.67
C GLU A 143 -0.83 17.97 4.27
N GLY A 144 -0.18 17.02 3.57
CA GLY A 144 0.29 17.17 2.20
C GLY A 144 -0.76 16.76 1.15
N GLN A 145 -0.32 16.53 -0.07
CA GLN A 145 -1.18 16.02 -1.14
C GLN A 145 -1.33 14.50 -1.03
N GLY A 146 -2.53 14.03 -0.71
CA GLY A 146 -2.87 12.61 -0.73
C GLY A 146 -3.30 12.13 -2.11
N LEU A 147 -2.81 10.96 -2.53
CA LEU A 147 -3.24 10.21 -3.71
C LEU A 147 -3.87 8.90 -3.24
N LEU A 148 -5.15 8.70 -3.56
CA LEU A 148 -5.84 7.45 -3.26
C LEU A 148 -5.51 6.41 -4.33
N TYR A 149 -4.74 5.39 -3.93
CA TYR A 149 -4.46 4.25 -4.78
C TYR A 149 -5.68 3.32 -4.81
N SER A 150 -6.13 2.94 -6.00
CA SER A 150 -7.33 2.12 -6.16
C SER A 150 -7.10 0.69 -5.64
N ALA A 151 -7.95 0.28 -4.72
CA ALA A 151 -8.03 -1.08 -4.19
C ALA A 151 -9.51 -1.50 -4.09
N PRO A 152 -9.85 -2.79 -4.07
CA PRO A 152 -11.24 -3.26 -4.09
C PRO A 152 -12.13 -2.60 -3.04
N HIS A 153 -11.63 -2.37 -1.83
CA HIS A 153 -12.39 -1.80 -0.71
C HIS A 153 -12.64 -0.28 -0.80
N ASN A 154 -12.02 0.42 -1.76
CA ASN A 154 -12.13 1.88 -1.85
C ASN A 154 -12.72 2.39 -3.17
N LEU A 155 -13.21 1.52 -4.06
CA LEU A 155 -13.65 1.89 -5.41
C LEU A 155 -14.76 2.95 -5.43
N GLU A 156 -15.67 2.93 -4.45
CA GLU A 156 -16.76 3.90 -4.34
C GLU A 156 -16.39 5.20 -3.62
N VAL A 157 -15.17 5.27 -3.07
CA VAL A 157 -14.71 6.46 -2.33
C VAL A 157 -14.42 7.59 -3.30
N THR A 158 -14.94 8.78 -3.01
CA THR A 158 -14.75 10.01 -3.79
C THR A 158 -14.09 11.11 -2.96
N GLY A 159 -13.71 12.22 -3.62
CA GLY A 159 -13.15 13.39 -2.93
C GLY A 159 -11.63 13.39 -2.78
N PHE A 160 -10.94 12.43 -3.37
CA PHE A 160 -9.48 12.37 -3.41
C PHE A 160 -8.95 12.40 -4.85
N VAL A 161 -7.71 12.83 -5.03
CA VAL A 161 -6.97 12.55 -6.25
C VAL A 161 -6.73 11.06 -6.32
N ARG A 162 -7.31 10.38 -7.31
CA ARG A 162 -7.23 8.93 -7.47
C ARG A 162 -6.18 8.57 -8.51
N VAL A 163 -5.48 7.48 -8.25
CA VAL A 163 -4.60 6.77 -9.18
C VAL A 163 -4.98 5.29 -9.16
N ASN A 164 -5.16 4.69 -10.34
CA ASN A 164 -5.65 3.32 -10.45
C ASN A 164 -4.53 2.28 -10.52
N ASP A 165 -3.35 2.73 -10.95
CA ASP A 165 -2.16 1.88 -11.08
C ASP A 165 -0.89 2.75 -10.97
N TRP A 166 0.26 2.10 -11.07
CA TRP A 166 1.55 2.78 -10.99
C TRP A 166 1.89 3.60 -12.24
N LEU A 167 1.30 3.32 -13.39
CA LEU A 167 1.48 4.14 -14.59
C LEU A 167 0.77 5.49 -14.41
N GLU A 168 -0.43 5.51 -13.82
CA GLU A 168 -1.11 6.76 -13.45
C GLU A 168 -0.36 7.54 -12.37
N VAL A 169 0.31 6.86 -11.42
CA VAL A 169 1.23 7.50 -10.47
C VAL A 169 2.37 8.20 -11.23
N ALA A 170 3.00 7.53 -12.19
CA ALA A 170 4.07 8.11 -12.99
C ALA A 170 3.60 9.35 -13.76
N ASP A 171 2.43 9.27 -14.38
CA ASP A 171 1.81 10.38 -15.13
C ASP A 171 1.49 11.57 -14.21
N TYR A 172 0.99 11.31 -13.00
CA TYR A 172 0.73 12.36 -12.02
C TYR A 172 2.01 13.13 -11.69
N PHE A 173 3.09 12.43 -11.32
CA PHE A 173 4.35 13.09 -10.96
C PHE A 173 5.09 13.71 -12.15
N ALA A 174 4.89 13.23 -13.38
CA ALA A 174 5.40 13.88 -14.57
C ALA A 174 4.78 15.29 -14.73
N ARG A 175 3.46 15.44 -14.47
CA ARG A 175 2.79 16.76 -14.46
C ARG A 175 3.33 17.67 -13.36
N VAL A 176 3.47 17.16 -12.12
CA VAL A 176 4.04 17.92 -11.00
C VAL A 176 5.41 18.48 -11.34
N VAL A 177 6.27 17.67 -11.94
CA VAL A 177 7.63 18.10 -12.34
C VAL A 177 7.59 19.16 -13.46
N SER A 178 6.66 19.04 -14.40
CA SER A 178 6.55 20.01 -15.50
C SER A 178 6.05 21.37 -15.02
N GLU A 179 5.07 21.39 -14.14
CA GLU A 179 4.52 22.62 -13.54
C GLU A 179 5.55 23.34 -12.67
N SER A 180 6.35 22.59 -11.89
CA SER A 180 7.43 23.17 -11.09
C SER A 180 8.51 23.86 -11.94
N LYS A 181 8.76 23.38 -13.16
CA LYS A 181 9.70 24.00 -14.10
C LYS A 181 9.13 25.26 -14.78
N ALA A 182 7.82 25.32 -14.98
CA ALA A 182 7.15 26.46 -15.59
C ALA A 182 6.99 27.67 -14.63
N ALA A 183 7.13 27.41 -13.31
CA ALA A 183 6.98 28.42 -12.26
C ALA A 183 8.31 29.13 -11.89
N ILE A 184 9.44 28.78 -12.54
CA ILE A 184 10.78 29.38 -12.37
C ILE A 184 11.11 30.23 -13.59
#